data_c82543f90b9673d9d375fc25c7abfc3d
#
_entry.id   c82543f90b9673d9d375fc25c7abfc3d
#
_cell.length_a   1.000
_cell.length_b   1.000
_cell.length_c   1.000
_cell.angle_alpha   90.00
_cell.angle_beta   90.00
_cell.angle_gamma   90.00
#
_symmetry.space_group_name_H-M   'P 1'
#
loop_
_entity.id
_entity.type
_entity.pdbx_description
1 polymer ?
#
loop_
_entity_poly.entity_id
_entity_poly.type
_entity_poly.pdbx_seq_one_letter_code
_entity_poly.pdbx_strand_id
1 'polypeptide(L)'
;EFDVLKRGIGEILDKITKADLGVNEEIFLREEDPDEMSAFGRRLAAEAGYDQRKGGFNDKVIHGFTSFLGPQDARVSTQRSGSPHLIFTCLHEAGHAMFSSGGNDQVNAANMWGGIEGSFHEANARFYENIVGRSREYWEFYYPQFQKAFPFFKDIKMDEFYRAMNAVHPSLRRIGADEVTYS
;
A
#
# COMPACT_ATOMS: atom_id res chain seq x y z
N GLU A 1 27.54 3.01 -5.70
CA GLU A 1 26.35 2.13 -5.68
C GLU A 1 25.15 2.83 -6.39
N PHE A 2 24.79 4.05 -6.01
CA PHE A 2 23.66 4.79 -6.63
C PHE A 2 23.77 4.96 -8.14
N ASP A 3 24.97 5.18 -8.69
CA ASP A 3 25.16 5.32 -10.15
C ASP A 3 24.89 4.01 -10.91
N VAL A 4 25.12 2.86 -10.28
CA VAL A 4 24.82 1.55 -10.85
C VAL A 4 23.31 1.33 -10.87
N LEU A 5 22.64 1.61 -9.74
CA LEU A 5 21.17 1.52 -9.63
C LEU A 5 20.49 2.46 -10.62
N LYS A 6 20.92 3.72 -10.67
CA LYS A 6 20.36 4.73 -11.59
C LYS A 6 20.45 4.30 -13.05
N ARG A 7 21.58 3.72 -13.48
CA ARG A 7 21.74 3.20 -14.84
C ARG A 7 20.80 2.02 -15.09
N GLY A 8 20.78 1.03 -14.17
CA GLY A 8 19.93 -0.14 -14.32
C GLY A 8 18.43 0.20 -14.38
N ILE A 9 17.98 1.14 -13.53
CA ILE A 9 16.60 1.63 -13.56
C ILE A 9 16.32 2.35 -14.88
N GLY A 10 17.22 3.23 -15.33
CA GLY A 10 17.07 3.94 -16.60
C GLY A 10 16.91 2.97 -17.78
N GLU A 11 17.71 1.89 -17.81
CA GLU A 11 17.61 0.86 -18.85
C GLU A 11 16.26 0.10 -18.80
N ILE A 12 15.74 -0.16 -17.61
CA ILE A 12 14.44 -0.83 -17.42
C ILE A 12 13.31 0.10 -17.86
N LEU A 13 13.32 1.35 -17.41
CA LEU A 13 12.31 2.36 -17.79
C LEU A 13 12.29 2.59 -19.30
N ASP A 14 13.44 2.69 -19.92
CA ASP A 14 13.56 2.81 -21.38
C ASP A 14 12.91 1.62 -22.12
N LYS A 15 13.10 0.40 -21.62
CA LYS A 15 12.49 -0.79 -22.21
C LYS A 15 10.97 -0.78 -22.03
N ILE A 16 10.48 -0.43 -20.83
CA ILE A 16 9.04 -0.36 -20.54
C ILE A 16 8.38 0.70 -21.43
N THR A 17 8.96 1.91 -21.48
CA THR A 17 8.42 3.01 -22.31
C THR A 17 8.38 2.65 -23.81
N LYS A 18 9.42 1.96 -24.30
CA LYS A 18 9.49 1.54 -25.71
C LYS A 18 8.57 0.36 -26.05
N ALA A 19 8.20 -0.43 -25.04
CA ALA A 19 7.36 -1.61 -25.27
C ALA A 19 5.90 -1.28 -25.61
N ASP A 20 5.44 -0.08 -25.26
CA ASP A 20 4.04 0.38 -25.44
C ASP A 20 3.03 -0.73 -25.16
N LEU A 21 2.91 -1.09 -23.89
CA LEU A 21 2.10 -2.25 -23.47
C LEU A 21 0.60 -2.01 -23.59
N GLY A 22 0.16 -0.83 -24.05
CA GLY A 22 -1.25 -0.48 -24.23
C GLY A 22 -2.06 -0.59 -22.93
N VAL A 23 -1.46 -0.26 -21.78
CA VAL A 23 -2.13 -0.33 -20.49
C VAL A 23 -3.12 0.83 -20.36
N ASN A 24 -4.37 0.50 -20.08
CA ASN A 24 -5.38 1.52 -19.78
C ASN A 24 -5.31 1.90 -18.29
N GLU A 25 -4.48 2.88 -17.95
CA GLU A 25 -4.30 3.36 -16.57
C GLU A 25 -5.55 4.06 -16.00
N GLU A 26 -6.43 4.59 -16.86
CA GLU A 26 -7.66 5.27 -16.43
C GLU A 26 -8.57 4.36 -15.59
N ILE A 27 -8.50 3.05 -15.81
CA ILE A 27 -9.21 2.05 -14.99
C ILE A 27 -8.85 2.20 -13.51
N PHE A 28 -7.58 2.41 -13.20
CA PHE A 28 -7.10 2.49 -11.83
C PHE A 28 -7.15 3.92 -11.25
N LEU A 29 -7.30 4.92 -12.10
CA LEU A 29 -7.45 6.33 -11.68
C LEU A 29 -8.89 6.72 -11.38
N ARG A 30 -9.83 5.77 -11.53
CA ARG A 30 -11.25 6.02 -11.25
C ARG A 30 -11.46 6.31 -9.77
N GLU A 31 -12.19 7.39 -9.50
CA GLU A 31 -12.67 7.73 -8.15
C GLU A 31 -14.04 7.10 -7.92
N GLU A 32 -14.18 6.37 -6.83
CA GLU A 32 -15.40 5.75 -6.32
C GLU A 32 -15.87 6.45 -5.03
N ASP A 33 -16.89 5.91 -4.36
CA ASP A 33 -17.31 6.46 -3.07
C ASP A 33 -16.19 6.37 -2.03
N PRO A 34 -15.75 7.50 -1.44
CA PRO A 34 -14.61 7.50 -0.52
C PRO A 34 -14.86 6.74 0.78
N ASP A 35 -16.11 6.66 1.26
CA ASP A 35 -16.43 5.95 2.50
C ASP A 35 -16.41 4.45 2.25
N GLU A 36 -16.91 4.00 1.11
CA GLU A 36 -16.85 2.60 0.69
C GLU A 36 -15.41 2.17 0.42
N MET A 37 -14.62 3.01 -0.24
CA MET A 37 -13.20 2.72 -0.50
C MET A 37 -12.40 2.64 0.80
N SER A 38 -12.64 3.56 1.74
CA SER A 38 -12.01 3.53 3.07
C SER A 38 -12.42 2.27 3.85
N ALA A 39 -13.71 1.90 3.82
CA ALA A 39 -14.20 0.68 4.47
C ALA A 39 -13.55 -0.58 3.87
N PHE A 40 -13.42 -0.63 2.56
CA PHE A 40 -12.78 -1.74 1.86
C PHE A 40 -11.30 -1.85 2.22
N GLY A 41 -10.55 -0.76 2.17
CA GLY A 41 -9.13 -0.72 2.54
C GLY A 41 -8.88 -1.11 4.00
N ARG A 42 -9.71 -0.62 4.93
CA ARG A 42 -9.66 -1.01 6.36
C ARG A 42 -9.90 -2.50 6.57
N ARG A 43 -10.86 -3.08 5.83
CA ARG A 43 -11.12 -4.51 5.89
C ARG A 43 -9.91 -5.31 5.43
N LEU A 44 -9.30 -4.94 4.31
CA LEU A 44 -8.11 -5.61 3.80
C LEU A 44 -6.92 -5.49 4.77
N ALA A 45 -6.73 -4.33 5.39
CA ALA A 45 -5.72 -4.14 6.43
C ALA A 45 -5.96 -5.06 7.65
N ALA A 46 -7.21 -5.22 8.08
CA ALA A 46 -7.57 -6.13 9.17
C ALA A 46 -7.35 -7.60 8.79
N GLU A 47 -7.72 -7.99 7.58
CA GLU A 47 -7.50 -9.35 7.06
C GLU A 47 -6.01 -9.67 6.86
N ALA A 48 -5.19 -8.65 6.57
CA ALA A 48 -3.72 -8.77 6.55
C ALA A 48 -3.10 -8.95 7.95
N GLY A 49 -3.84 -8.69 9.02
CA GLY A 49 -3.42 -8.93 10.41
C GLY A 49 -3.43 -7.71 11.33
N TYR A 50 -3.78 -6.53 10.84
CA TYR A 50 -3.87 -5.34 11.69
C TYR A 50 -5.07 -5.40 12.64
N ASP A 51 -4.80 -5.56 13.94
CA ASP A 51 -5.82 -5.58 14.99
C ASP A 51 -6.25 -4.14 15.36
N GLN A 52 -7.35 -3.68 14.80
CA GLN A 52 -7.88 -2.33 15.06
C GLN A 52 -8.26 -2.08 16.54
N ARG A 53 -8.36 -3.13 17.37
CA ARG A 53 -8.60 -2.99 18.81
C ARG A 53 -7.36 -2.53 19.57
N LYS A 54 -6.18 -2.72 18.95
CA LYS A 54 -4.86 -2.29 19.47
C LYS A 54 -4.42 -0.94 18.89
N GLY A 55 -5.36 -0.11 18.52
CA GLY A 55 -5.05 1.19 17.93
C GLY A 55 -6.30 1.87 17.44
N GLY A 56 -6.42 2.05 16.15
CA GLY A 56 -7.57 2.67 15.53
C GLY A 56 -7.26 3.06 14.10
N PHE A 57 -8.28 3.43 13.37
CA PHE A 57 -8.18 3.86 12.00
C PHE A 57 -8.85 5.22 11.81
N ASN A 58 -8.13 6.20 11.27
CA ASN A 58 -8.63 7.54 10.96
C ASN A 58 -8.42 7.84 9.48
N ASP A 59 -9.43 8.36 8.79
CA ASP A 59 -9.39 8.69 7.37
C ASP A 59 -9.53 10.19 7.08
N LYS A 60 -9.12 11.04 8.01
CA LYS A 60 -9.29 12.50 7.93
C LYS A 60 -7.99 13.28 7.84
N VAL A 61 -6.93 12.67 7.33
CA VAL A 61 -5.63 13.32 7.15
C VAL A 61 -5.34 13.54 5.67
N ILE A 62 -4.35 14.38 5.35
CA ILE A 62 -3.96 14.67 3.97
C ILE A 62 -3.02 13.59 3.42
N HIS A 63 -2.19 13.01 4.29
CA HIS A 63 -1.19 12.00 3.94
C HIS A 63 -1.24 10.86 4.96
N GLY A 64 -1.14 9.61 4.49
CA GLY A 64 -1.09 8.44 5.37
C GLY A 64 0.08 8.49 6.33
N PHE A 65 -0.16 8.07 7.56
CA PHE A 65 0.89 7.85 8.56
C PHE A 65 0.39 6.96 9.69
N THR A 66 1.30 6.30 10.37
CA THR A 66 1.00 5.52 11.58
C THR A 66 1.62 6.18 12.80
N SER A 67 0.80 6.38 13.84
CA SER A 67 1.23 6.90 15.14
C SER A 67 1.42 5.75 16.12
N PHE A 68 2.58 5.72 16.78
CA PHE A 68 2.95 4.71 17.76
C PHE A 68 2.86 5.31 19.17
N LEU A 69 1.88 4.89 19.95
CA LEU A 69 1.63 5.40 21.30
C LEU A 69 2.04 4.41 22.39
N GLY A 70 2.30 3.18 22.01
CA GLY A 70 2.73 2.11 22.90
C GLY A 70 2.85 0.76 22.19
N PRO A 71 3.34 -0.27 22.90
CA PRO A 71 3.59 -1.60 22.31
C PRO A 71 2.34 -2.26 21.69
N GLN A 72 1.16 -1.84 22.12
CA GLN A 72 -0.12 -2.38 21.67
C GLN A 72 -1.09 -1.26 21.27
N ASP A 73 -0.56 -0.06 20.94
CA ASP A 73 -1.34 1.07 20.45
C ASP A 73 -0.64 1.72 19.25
N ALA A 74 -0.91 1.20 18.07
CA ALA A 74 -0.46 1.73 16.79
C ALA A 74 -1.68 2.18 15.95
N ARG A 75 -1.81 3.47 15.71
CA ARG A 75 -2.98 4.10 15.08
C ARG A 75 -2.69 4.49 13.65
N VAL A 76 -3.42 3.87 12.74
CA VAL A 76 -3.35 4.13 11.30
C VAL A 76 -4.18 5.36 10.94
N SER A 77 -3.60 6.25 10.16
CA SER A 77 -4.29 7.40 9.57
C SER A 77 -4.08 7.40 8.06
N THR A 78 -5.15 7.63 7.30
CA THR A 78 -5.11 7.73 5.84
C THR A 78 -5.87 8.96 5.36
N GLN A 79 -5.63 9.37 4.12
CA GLN A 79 -6.49 10.34 3.45
C GLN A 79 -7.85 9.71 3.15
N ARG A 80 -8.89 10.56 3.08
CA ARG A 80 -10.19 10.16 2.54
C ARG A 80 -10.16 10.32 1.04
N SER A 81 -10.25 9.22 0.29
CA SER A 81 -10.18 9.19 -1.16
C SER A 81 -11.04 8.06 -1.73
N GLY A 82 -11.64 8.28 -2.89
CA GLY A 82 -12.30 7.24 -3.67
C GLY A 82 -11.36 6.48 -4.60
N SER A 83 -10.10 6.87 -4.66
CA SER A 83 -9.11 6.22 -5.49
C SER A 83 -8.76 4.82 -4.98
N PRO A 84 -8.66 3.79 -5.85
CA PRO A 84 -8.18 2.47 -5.47
C PRO A 84 -6.77 2.47 -4.85
N HIS A 85 -5.97 3.52 -5.07
CA HIS A 85 -4.67 3.70 -4.41
C HIS A 85 -4.77 3.76 -2.88
N LEU A 86 -5.93 4.16 -2.33
CA LEU A 86 -6.16 4.17 -0.89
C LEU A 86 -5.98 2.79 -0.26
N ILE A 87 -6.29 1.72 -0.97
CA ILE A 87 -6.11 0.34 -0.50
C ILE A 87 -4.64 0.08 -0.16
N PHE A 88 -3.73 0.52 -1.02
CA PHE A 88 -2.29 0.34 -0.80
C PHE A 88 -1.79 1.20 0.36
N THR A 89 -2.29 2.43 0.49
CA THR A 89 -2.01 3.24 1.67
C THR A 89 -2.48 2.54 2.95
N CYS A 90 -3.67 1.93 2.94
CA CYS A 90 -4.17 1.19 4.10
C CYS A 90 -3.28 -0.01 4.46
N LEU A 91 -2.81 -0.77 3.46
CA LEU A 91 -1.92 -1.91 3.66
C LEU A 91 -0.53 -1.46 4.13
N HIS A 92 0.01 -0.38 3.57
CA HIS A 92 1.28 0.23 3.95
C HIS A 92 1.27 0.64 5.43
N GLU A 93 0.31 1.47 5.82
CA GLU A 93 0.20 1.96 7.19
C GLU A 93 -0.11 0.83 8.19
N ALA A 94 -0.91 -0.15 7.78
CA ALA A 94 -1.13 -1.35 8.58
C ALA A 94 0.17 -2.16 8.75
N GLY A 95 1.03 -2.20 7.74
CA GLY A 95 2.36 -2.81 7.80
C GLY A 95 3.22 -2.17 8.89
N HIS A 96 3.28 -0.85 8.93
CA HIS A 96 3.94 -0.11 10.01
C HIS A 96 3.35 -0.45 11.39
N ALA A 97 2.03 -0.47 11.49
CA ALA A 97 1.34 -0.76 12.75
C ALA A 97 1.60 -2.19 13.25
N MET A 98 1.57 -3.16 12.35
CA MET A 98 1.87 -4.57 12.68
C MET A 98 3.32 -4.76 13.10
N PHE A 99 4.27 -4.11 12.43
CA PHE A 99 5.67 -4.16 12.79
C PHE A 99 5.91 -3.63 14.21
N SER A 100 5.35 -2.45 14.52
CA SER A 100 5.47 -1.83 15.84
C SER A 100 4.83 -2.67 16.95
N SER A 101 3.69 -3.31 16.67
CA SER A 101 2.93 -4.11 17.64
C SER A 101 3.39 -5.56 17.74
N GLY A 102 4.37 -5.97 16.92
CA GLY A 102 4.87 -7.36 16.85
C GLY A 102 5.88 -7.74 17.92
N GLY A 103 6.29 -6.81 18.78
CA GLY A 103 7.24 -7.07 19.85
C GLY A 103 6.67 -8.05 20.89
N ASN A 104 7.50 -8.99 21.36
CA ASN A 104 7.18 -9.85 22.48
C ASN A 104 7.26 -9.10 23.83
N ASP A 105 6.86 -9.73 24.92
CA ASP A 105 6.83 -9.12 26.25
C ASP A 105 8.21 -8.60 26.73
N GLN A 106 9.30 -9.27 26.35
CA GLN A 106 10.65 -8.84 26.71
C GLN A 106 11.06 -7.57 25.98
N VAL A 107 10.80 -7.52 24.66
CA VAL A 107 11.02 -6.33 23.84
C VAL A 107 10.18 -5.15 24.32
N ASN A 108 8.92 -5.42 24.65
CA ASN A 108 7.99 -4.42 25.15
C ASN A 108 8.42 -3.88 26.53
N ALA A 109 8.83 -4.75 27.45
CA ALA A 109 9.36 -4.38 28.77
C ALA A 109 10.65 -3.58 28.69
N ALA A 110 11.50 -3.85 27.69
CA ALA A 110 12.71 -3.08 27.41
C ALA A 110 12.46 -1.73 26.72
N ASN A 111 11.20 -1.41 26.40
CA ASN A 111 10.79 -0.23 25.63
C ASN A 111 11.43 -0.15 24.24
N MET A 112 11.61 -1.32 23.59
CA MET A 112 12.20 -1.46 22.24
C MET A 112 11.17 -1.84 21.16
N TRP A 113 9.90 -1.73 21.49
CA TRP A 113 8.78 -2.15 20.63
C TRP A 113 8.67 -1.35 19.32
N GLY A 114 9.14 -0.12 19.26
CA GLY A 114 9.10 0.70 18.06
C GLY A 114 10.09 0.32 16.96
N GLY A 115 10.91 -0.72 17.18
CA GLY A 115 11.99 -1.07 16.26
C GLY A 115 13.22 -0.16 16.38
N ILE A 116 14.27 -0.48 15.62
CA ILE A 116 15.57 0.19 15.74
C ILE A 116 15.79 1.21 14.63
N GLU A 117 15.23 0.96 13.44
CA GLU A 117 15.48 1.78 12.25
C GLU A 117 14.23 1.93 11.37
N GLY A 118 14.08 3.12 10.79
CA GLY A 118 13.01 3.43 9.85
C GLY A 118 13.01 2.54 8.61
N SER A 119 14.18 2.08 8.16
CA SER A 119 14.34 1.18 7.01
C SER A 119 13.60 -0.15 7.19
N PHE A 120 13.67 -0.77 8.37
CA PHE A 120 12.91 -2.00 8.64
C PHE A 120 11.40 -1.76 8.72
N HIS A 121 11.00 -0.63 9.28
CA HIS A 121 9.61 -0.20 9.28
C HIS A 121 9.08 -0.05 7.86
N GLU A 122 9.82 0.65 7.01
CA GLU A 122 9.45 0.88 5.63
C GLU A 122 9.47 -0.41 4.80
N ALA A 123 10.47 -1.27 5.00
CA ALA A 123 10.53 -2.58 4.33
C ALA A 123 9.30 -3.44 4.64
N ASN A 124 8.84 -3.43 5.90
CA ASN A 124 7.61 -4.16 6.27
C ASN A 124 6.35 -3.52 5.68
N ALA A 125 6.25 -2.20 5.69
CA ALA A 125 5.14 -1.48 5.08
C ALA A 125 5.07 -1.74 3.57
N ARG A 126 6.21 -1.66 2.87
CA ARG A 126 6.33 -1.96 1.43
C ARG A 126 6.08 -3.43 1.11
N PHE A 127 6.43 -4.34 1.99
CA PHE A 127 6.07 -5.75 1.81
C PHE A 127 4.56 -5.92 1.69
N TYR A 128 3.78 -5.32 2.61
CA TYR A 128 2.31 -5.41 2.54
C TYR A 128 1.72 -4.60 1.38
N GLU A 129 2.25 -3.43 1.09
CA GLU A 129 1.79 -2.59 -0.01
C GLU A 129 2.08 -3.21 -1.39
N ASN A 130 3.35 -3.54 -1.65
CA ASN A 130 3.82 -3.85 -2.99
C ASN A 130 3.94 -5.36 -3.24
N ILE A 131 4.54 -6.12 -2.32
CA ILE A 131 4.75 -7.55 -2.55
C ILE A 131 3.44 -8.33 -2.38
N VAL A 132 2.67 -8.02 -1.34
CA VAL A 132 1.37 -8.66 -1.09
C VAL A 132 0.27 -7.95 -1.86
N GLY A 133 0.04 -6.67 -1.58
CA GLY A 133 -1.10 -5.91 -2.06
C GLY A 133 -1.15 -5.69 -3.57
N ARG A 134 -0.02 -5.74 -4.26
CA ARG A 134 0.05 -5.63 -5.72
C ARG A 134 0.27 -6.97 -6.43
N SER A 135 0.28 -8.09 -5.71
CA SER A 135 0.44 -9.41 -6.32
C SER A 135 -0.81 -9.85 -7.08
N ARG A 136 -0.61 -10.70 -8.06
CA ARG A 136 -1.70 -11.29 -8.85
C ARG A 136 -2.58 -12.17 -7.98
N GLU A 137 -1.98 -13.01 -7.17
CA GLU A 137 -2.66 -13.98 -6.32
C GLU A 137 -3.57 -13.30 -5.28
N TYR A 138 -3.11 -12.18 -4.74
CA TYR A 138 -3.90 -11.36 -3.83
C TYR A 138 -5.18 -10.85 -4.53
N TRP A 139 -5.05 -10.32 -5.74
CA TRP A 139 -6.20 -9.79 -6.48
C TRP A 139 -7.07 -10.87 -7.12
N GLU A 140 -6.54 -12.02 -7.49
CA GLU A 140 -7.38 -13.18 -7.89
C GLU A 140 -8.38 -13.55 -6.79
N PHE A 141 -7.99 -13.41 -5.51
CA PHE A 141 -8.86 -13.66 -4.36
C PHE A 141 -9.81 -12.49 -4.05
N TYR A 142 -9.31 -11.25 -4.05
CA TYR A 142 -10.08 -10.09 -3.62
C TYR A 142 -10.84 -9.38 -4.73
N TYR A 143 -10.48 -9.54 -5.99
CA TYR A 143 -11.08 -8.81 -7.10
C TYR A 143 -12.59 -9.05 -7.27
N PRO A 144 -13.13 -10.27 -7.13
CA PRO A 144 -14.58 -10.48 -7.14
C PRO A 144 -15.32 -9.72 -6.06
N GLN A 145 -14.70 -9.54 -4.90
CA GLN A 145 -15.25 -8.76 -3.79
C GLN A 145 -15.16 -7.26 -4.06
N PHE A 146 -14.06 -6.82 -4.68
CA PHE A 146 -13.87 -5.46 -5.13
C PHE A 146 -14.91 -5.06 -6.20
N GLN A 147 -15.10 -5.90 -7.21
CA GLN A 147 -16.12 -5.70 -8.25
C GLN A 147 -17.54 -5.61 -7.68
N LYS A 148 -17.81 -6.37 -6.61
CA LYS A 148 -19.12 -6.32 -5.92
C LYS A 148 -19.31 -5.02 -5.16
N ALA A 149 -18.26 -4.50 -4.54
CA ALA A 149 -18.29 -3.24 -3.80
C ALA A 149 -18.32 -2.03 -4.75
N PHE A 150 -17.64 -2.12 -5.89
CA PHE A 150 -17.48 -1.02 -6.84
C PHE A 150 -18.00 -1.42 -8.22
N PRO A 151 -19.26 -1.11 -8.54
CA PRO A 151 -19.94 -1.57 -9.76
C PRO A 151 -19.29 -1.15 -11.08
N PHE A 152 -18.54 -0.05 -11.09
CA PHE A 152 -17.77 0.37 -12.27
C PHE A 152 -16.83 -0.73 -12.78
N PHE A 153 -16.22 -1.48 -11.85
CA PHE A 153 -15.25 -2.53 -12.17
C PHE A 153 -15.88 -3.86 -12.59
N LYS A 154 -17.22 -3.97 -12.58
CA LYS A 154 -17.92 -5.24 -12.80
C LYS A 154 -17.54 -5.94 -14.12
N ASP A 155 -17.42 -5.16 -15.19
CA ASP A 155 -17.15 -5.68 -16.53
C ASP A 155 -15.66 -5.59 -16.92
N ILE A 156 -14.80 -5.08 -16.04
CA ILE A 156 -13.36 -4.99 -16.23
C ILE A 156 -12.75 -6.33 -15.83
N LYS A 157 -11.94 -6.90 -16.74
CA LYS A 157 -11.25 -8.16 -16.45
C LYS A 157 -10.15 -7.95 -15.42
N MET A 158 -9.93 -8.97 -14.58
CA MET A 158 -8.88 -8.94 -13.56
C MET A 158 -7.50 -8.61 -14.16
N ASP A 159 -7.17 -9.13 -15.35
CA ASP A 159 -5.91 -8.85 -16.03
C ASP A 159 -5.75 -7.37 -16.43
N GLU A 160 -6.83 -6.72 -16.85
CA GLU A 160 -6.82 -5.30 -17.21
C GLU A 160 -6.62 -4.44 -15.95
N PHE A 161 -7.36 -4.77 -14.88
CA PHE A 161 -7.22 -4.13 -13.58
C PHE A 161 -5.79 -4.30 -13.02
N TYR A 162 -5.26 -5.53 -13.06
CA TYR A 162 -3.92 -5.85 -12.58
C TYR A 162 -2.82 -5.09 -13.33
N ARG A 163 -2.94 -4.97 -14.66
CA ARG A 163 -2.00 -4.21 -15.48
C ARG A 163 -2.07 -2.71 -15.17
N ALA A 164 -3.28 -2.15 -15.05
CA ALA A 164 -3.48 -0.75 -14.71
C ALA A 164 -2.89 -0.41 -13.34
N MET A 165 -3.12 -1.28 -12.35
CA MET A 165 -2.60 -1.15 -11.00
C MET A 165 -1.07 -1.16 -10.92
N ASN A 166 -0.43 -1.94 -11.79
CA ASN A 166 1.03 -2.10 -11.85
C ASN A 166 1.66 -1.32 -13.03
N ALA A 167 0.96 -0.34 -13.58
CA ALA A 167 1.52 0.52 -14.61
C ALA A 167 2.73 1.31 -14.06
N VAL A 168 3.79 1.37 -14.86
CA VAL A 168 5.03 2.06 -14.50
C VAL A 168 5.20 3.29 -15.39
N HIS A 169 5.25 4.45 -14.77
CA HIS A 169 5.47 5.72 -15.45
C HIS A 169 6.26 6.69 -14.58
N PRO A 170 6.95 7.68 -15.17
CA PRO A 170 7.57 8.74 -14.39
C PRO A 170 6.54 9.52 -13.58
N SER A 171 6.82 9.74 -12.30
CA SER A 171 5.94 10.43 -11.38
C SER A 171 6.69 11.46 -10.53
N LEU A 172 5.94 12.31 -9.82
CA LEU A 172 6.52 13.25 -8.87
C LEU A 172 7.12 12.50 -7.68
N ARG A 173 8.40 12.73 -7.43
CA ARG A 173 9.21 12.01 -6.44
C ARG A 173 8.55 11.85 -5.06
N ARG A 174 7.85 12.87 -4.56
CA ARG A 174 7.21 12.84 -3.24
C ARG A 174 5.90 12.08 -3.19
N ILE A 175 5.27 11.87 -4.34
CA ILE A 175 3.94 11.28 -4.43
C ILE A 175 4.02 9.85 -4.93
N GLY A 176 4.97 9.57 -5.84
CA GLY A 176 5.16 8.28 -6.48
C GLY A 176 6.52 7.66 -6.19
N ALA A 177 7.03 7.79 -4.95
CA ALA A 177 8.27 7.13 -4.56
C ALA A 177 8.13 5.61 -4.64
N ASP A 178 9.13 4.98 -5.22
CA ASP A 178 9.23 3.53 -5.38
C ASP A 178 10.28 2.91 -4.44
N GLU A 179 10.42 1.59 -4.50
CA GLU A 179 11.35 0.82 -3.68
C GLU A 179 12.81 1.29 -3.75
N VAL A 180 13.19 1.89 -4.88
CA VAL A 180 14.58 2.29 -5.13
C VAL A 180 14.85 3.72 -4.66
N THR A 181 13.87 4.61 -4.77
CA THR A 181 14.04 6.02 -4.46
C THR A 181 13.67 6.37 -3.02
N TYR A 182 12.98 5.49 -2.34
CA TYR A 182 12.48 5.70 -0.98
C TYR A 182 13.45 5.24 0.11
N SER A 183 14.32 4.29 -0.18
CA SER A 183 15.26 3.69 0.78
C SER A 183 16.57 4.46 0.95
#